data_d96c99def39d5d20c8b2a017003d5bb0
#
_entry.id   d96c99def39d5d20c8b2a017003d5bb0
#
_cell.length_a   1.000
_cell.length_b   1.000
_cell.length_c   1.000
_cell.angle_alpha   90.00
_cell.angle_beta   90.00
_cell.angle_gamma   90.00
#
_symmetry.space_group_name_H-M   'P 1'
#
loop_
_entity.id
_entity.type
_entity.pdbx_description
1 polymer ?
#
loop_
_entity_poly.entity_id
_entity_poly.type
_entity_poly.pdbx_seq_one_letter_code
_entity_poly.pdbx_strand_id
1 'polypeptide(L)'
;GSGGKGNSDIINASVNGRERVVALCDVDFSGTASKTVKKFPKAKLYEDFRRMLDKEKDIDAVTISTPDHVHAPAAVYAMNLNKHVYVQKPITHNIREARLLTELAREKKVVTQMGNQGGSNPLLNMVQKWVDSKVVGKITKVQVWTNRPVWPQGIQMPKPNESMKPEALNWDLWLGPAKEKPFTPNMHPFNWRGWWDYGTGALGDVGCHLIDIPFRTLGLKYPKDAECSVGSVFTKMWTPEYIPEGCPPSSLITLHFDATEKNPSPIEMTWTDGGIRPPHPSIIPANSDIGGPGSGNGVLMIGEKGIISTNINDSSPLTPKLYLNDGTTEFGPEIEKNSEPEYGHQRKWVDACKAGFKSKEHLELTSSFDYAGPMTETVLMGNLAIRSYMLRKQNSKGRFDFFARKKLIWDGKNIKITNLEEANQFVGREYRKGWEI
;
A
#
# COMPACT_ATOMS: atom_id res chain seq x y z
N GLY A 1 0.47 -5.45 -15.76
CA GLY A 1 1.69 -6.05 -15.19
C GLY A 1 1.53 -7.53 -14.97
N SER A 2 2.17 -8.33 -15.81
CA SER A 2 2.07 -9.79 -15.79
C SER A 2 3.31 -10.45 -15.18
N GLY A 3 4.37 -9.68 -14.94
CA GLY A 3 5.61 -10.15 -14.34
C GLY A 3 5.63 -10.02 -12.81
N GLY A 4 6.67 -10.52 -12.16
CA GLY A 4 6.86 -10.38 -10.71
C GLY A 4 5.63 -10.79 -9.89
N LYS A 5 5.06 -9.84 -9.11
CA LYS A 5 3.85 -10.09 -8.32
C LYS A 5 2.64 -10.45 -9.21
N GLY A 6 2.51 -9.85 -10.37
CA GLY A 6 1.45 -10.18 -11.33
C GLY A 6 1.44 -11.65 -11.76
N ASN A 7 2.62 -12.27 -11.87
CA ASN A 7 2.71 -13.71 -12.15
C ASN A 7 2.05 -14.53 -11.04
N SER A 8 2.35 -14.25 -9.77
CA SER A 8 1.73 -14.97 -8.65
C SER A 8 0.23 -14.69 -8.53
N ASP A 9 -0.20 -13.45 -8.74
CA ASP A 9 -1.63 -13.09 -8.70
C ASP A 9 -2.44 -13.83 -9.76
N ILE A 10 -1.94 -13.90 -11.01
CA ILE A 10 -2.59 -14.63 -12.10
C ILE A 10 -2.66 -16.13 -11.78
N ILE A 11 -1.56 -16.71 -11.28
CA ILE A 11 -1.51 -18.13 -10.89
C ILE A 11 -2.52 -18.43 -9.78
N ASN A 12 -2.53 -17.63 -8.72
CA ASN A 12 -3.40 -17.84 -7.57
C ASN A 12 -4.88 -17.59 -7.91
N ALA A 13 -5.17 -16.65 -8.82
CA ALA A 13 -6.53 -16.42 -9.32
C ALA A 13 -7.00 -17.58 -10.22
N SER A 14 -6.15 -18.04 -11.17
CA SER A 14 -6.54 -19.04 -12.17
C SER A 14 -6.50 -20.50 -11.69
N VAL A 15 -5.88 -20.79 -10.58
CA VAL A 15 -5.73 -22.10 -9.89
C VAL A 15 -5.80 -23.31 -10.84
N ASN A 16 -4.66 -23.73 -11.36
CA ASN A 16 -4.53 -24.95 -12.16
C ASN A 16 -5.54 -25.06 -13.35
N GLY A 17 -5.86 -23.94 -13.97
CA GLY A 17 -6.73 -23.89 -15.14
C GLY A 17 -8.24 -23.87 -14.84
N ARG A 18 -8.64 -23.65 -13.59
CA ARG A 18 -10.07 -23.42 -13.25
C ARG A 18 -10.64 -22.18 -13.92
N GLU A 19 -9.78 -21.16 -14.14
CA GLU A 19 -10.12 -19.93 -14.85
C GLU A 19 -9.26 -19.80 -16.10
N ARG A 20 -9.86 -19.31 -17.18
CA ARG A 20 -9.16 -19.07 -18.43
C ARG A 20 -8.42 -17.74 -18.41
N VAL A 21 -7.09 -17.77 -18.53
CA VAL A 21 -6.29 -16.57 -18.76
C VAL A 21 -6.38 -16.19 -20.24
N VAL A 22 -7.23 -15.20 -20.55
CA VAL A 22 -7.54 -14.76 -21.92
C VAL A 22 -6.39 -13.98 -22.53
N ALA A 23 -5.83 -13.03 -21.75
CA ALA A 23 -4.77 -12.15 -22.21
C ALA A 23 -3.80 -11.79 -21.09
N LEU A 24 -2.58 -11.45 -21.48
CA LEU A 24 -1.53 -10.88 -20.62
C LEU A 24 -1.21 -9.48 -21.15
N CYS A 25 -1.09 -8.53 -20.23
CA CYS A 25 -0.66 -7.17 -20.55
C CYS A 25 0.59 -6.80 -19.75
N ASP A 26 1.66 -6.47 -20.45
CA ASP A 26 2.91 -6.01 -19.83
C ASP A 26 3.72 -5.20 -20.85
N VAL A 27 4.56 -4.29 -20.36
CA VAL A 27 5.43 -3.46 -21.19
C VAL A 27 6.82 -4.08 -21.41
N ASP A 28 7.07 -5.27 -20.80
CA ASP A 28 8.35 -5.99 -20.87
C ASP A 28 8.13 -7.51 -20.87
N PHE A 29 7.75 -8.07 -22.00
CA PHE A 29 7.49 -9.51 -22.14
C PHE A 29 8.76 -10.36 -22.19
N SER A 30 9.88 -9.81 -22.58
CA SER A 30 11.17 -10.53 -22.64
C SER A 30 11.88 -10.58 -21.28
N GLY A 31 11.61 -9.60 -20.41
CA GLY A 31 12.16 -9.49 -19.06
C GLY A 31 11.24 -10.12 -18.01
N THR A 32 10.60 -9.26 -17.22
CA THR A 32 9.86 -9.67 -16.01
C THR A 32 8.66 -10.57 -16.29
N ALA A 33 7.94 -10.37 -17.40
CA ALA A 33 6.76 -11.14 -17.75
C ALA A 33 7.07 -12.46 -18.50
N SER A 34 8.33 -12.74 -18.87
CA SER A 34 8.69 -13.90 -19.69
C SER A 34 8.26 -15.25 -19.10
N LYS A 35 8.33 -15.40 -17.77
CA LYS A 35 7.88 -16.63 -17.09
C LYS A 35 6.37 -16.83 -17.20
N THR A 36 5.61 -15.75 -17.11
CA THR A 36 4.15 -15.79 -17.22
C THR A 36 3.70 -16.14 -18.63
N VAL A 37 4.36 -15.57 -19.64
CA VAL A 37 4.11 -15.92 -21.05
C VAL A 37 4.32 -17.41 -21.30
N LYS A 38 5.43 -17.97 -20.81
CA LYS A 38 5.71 -19.42 -20.92
C LYS A 38 4.65 -20.28 -20.22
N LYS A 39 4.11 -19.81 -19.10
CA LYS A 39 3.10 -20.55 -18.34
C LYS A 39 1.72 -20.50 -18.99
N PHE A 40 1.38 -19.40 -19.68
CA PHE A 40 0.09 -19.19 -20.34
C PHE A 40 0.25 -18.97 -21.85
N PRO A 41 0.74 -19.96 -22.62
CA PRO A 41 1.13 -19.80 -24.02
C PRO A 41 -0.05 -19.53 -24.95
N LYS A 42 -1.29 -19.75 -24.49
CA LYS A 42 -2.52 -19.49 -25.26
C LYS A 42 -3.09 -18.08 -25.01
N ALA A 43 -2.57 -17.36 -24.01
CA ALA A 43 -3.01 -16.01 -23.70
C ALA A 43 -2.51 -15.02 -24.77
N LYS A 44 -3.38 -14.11 -25.20
CA LYS A 44 -3.00 -13.05 -26.13
C LYS A 44 -2.13 -12.01 -25.42
N LEU A 45 -1.14 -11.44 -26.11
CA LEU A 45 -0.20 -10.49 -25.53
C LEU A 45 -0.52 -9.07 -25.96
N TYR A 46 -0.53 -8.13 -25.01
CA TYR A 46 -0.79 -6.71 -25.21
C TYR A 46 0.19 -5.87 -24.38
N GLU A 47 0.73 -4.83 -24.96
CA GLU A 47 1.52 -3.86 -24.20
C GLU A 47 0.63 -2.79 -23.54
N ASP A 48 -0.48 -2.44 -24.16
CA ASP A 48 -1.45 -1.44 -23.70
C ASP A 48 -2.74 -2.11 -23.22
N PHE A 49 -3.07 -1.95 -21.93
CA PHE A 49 -4.25 -2.51 -21.31
C PHE A 49 -5.56 -1.96 -21.92
N ARG A 50 -5.55 -0.74 -22.45
CA ARG A 50 -6.71 -0.13 -23.12
C ARG A 50 -7.04 -0.92 -24.38
N ARG A 51 -6.03 -1.18 -25.21
CA ARG A 51 -6.19 -2.00 -26.43
C ARG A 51 -6.60 -3.44 -26.11
N MET A 52 -6.05 -4.00 -25.01
CA MET A 52 -6.45 -5.34 -24.54
C MET A 52 -7.95 -5.38 -24.24
N LEU A 53 -8.42 -4.48 -23.39
CA LEU A 53 -9.82 -4.44 -22.95
C LEU A 53 -10.80 -4.04 -24.06
N ASP A 54 -10.34 -3.25 -25.03
CA ASP A 54 -11.14 -2.90 -26.21
C ASP A 54 -11.34 -4.08 -27.14
N LYS A 55 -10.35 -4.94 -27.30
CA LYS A 55 -10.38 -6.09 -28.22
C LYS A 55 -10.97 -7.34 -27.60
N GLU A 56 -10.61 -7.67 -26.36
CA GLU A 56 -10.99 -8.91 -25.70
C GLU A 56 -12.26 -8.72 -24.87
N LYS A 57 -13.42 -8.85 -25.52
CA LYS A 57 -14.72 -8.63 -24.89
C LYS A 57 -15.12 -9.73 -23.89
N ASP A 58 -14.49 -10.90 -24.00
CA ASP A 58 -14.71 -12.08 -23.16
C ASP A 58 -13.87 -12.07 -21.86
N ILE A 59 -13.19 -10.97 -21.54
CA ILE A 59 -12.60 -10.75 -20.23
C ILE A 59 -13.71 -10.34 -19.25
N ASP A 60 -13.88 -11.10 -18.16
CA ASP A 60 -14.81 -10.80 -17.07
C ASP A 60 -14.16 -9.99 -15.94
N ALA A 61 -12.89 -10.29 -15.66
CA ALA A 61 -12.15 -9.74 -14.54
C ALA A 61 -10.66 -9.55 -14.87
N VAL A 62 -10.01 -8.58 -14.21
CA VAL A 62 -8.59 -8.27 -14.40
C VAL A 62 -7.83 -8.17 -13.09
N THR A 63 -6.61 -8.71 -13.06
CA THR A 63 -5.62 -8.42 -12.02
C THR A 63 -4.72 -7.29 -12.50
N ILE A 64 -4.50 -6.29 -11.64
CA ILE A 64 -3.66 -5.11 -11.92
C ILE A 64 -2.50 -5.11 -10.94
N SER A 65 -1.31 -5.45 -11.43
CA SER A 65 -0.08 -5.60 -10.63
C SER A 65 1.07 -4.83 -11.29
N THR A 66 0.78 -3.63 -11.72
CA THR A 66 1.70 -2.65 -12.30
C THR A 66 2.47 -1.90 -11.19
N PRO A 67 3.39 -0.98 -11.51
CA PRO A 67 3.80 0.06 -10.56
C PRO A 67 2.61 0.91 -10.09
N ASP A 68 2.72 1.47 -8.87
CA ASP A 68 1.61 2.16 -8.16
C ASP A 68 0.94 3.23 -9.01
N HIS A 69 1.71 4.00 -9.78
CA HIS A 69 1.21 5.11 -10.57
C HIS A 69 0.26 4.70 -11.71
N VAL A 70 0.24 3.43 -12.12
CA VAL A 70 -0.63 2.93 -13.21
C VAL A 70 -1.88 2.24 -12.66
N HIS A 71 -1.96 1.95 -11.35
CA HIS A 71 -3.07 1.23 -10.74
C HIS A 71 -4.42 1.88 -11.06
N ALA A 72 -4.58 3.17 -10.73
CA ALA A 72 -5.85 3.86 -10.89
C ALA A 72 -6.30 3.98 -12.36
N PRO A 73 -5.47 4.44 -13.32
CA PRO A 73 -5.88 4.48 -14.73
C PRO A 73 -6.33 3.12 -15.27
N ALA A 74 -5.61 2.05 -14.94
CA ALA A 74 -5.99 0.71 -15.38
C ALA A 74 -7.29 0.22 -14.74
N ALA A 75 -7.49 0.49 -13.45
CA ALA A 75 -8.69 0.11 -12.73
C ALA A 75 -9.92 0.89 -13.21
N VAL A 76 -9.81 2.22 -13.38
CA VAL A 76 -10.89 3.06 -13.92
C VAL A 76 -11.31 2.58 -15.31
N TYR A 77 -10.34 2.32 -16.18
CA TYR A 77 -10.63 1.83 -17.53
C TYR A 77 -11.39 0.50 -17.52
N ALA A 78 -10.93 -0.46 -16.72
CA ALA A 78 -11.57 -1.76 -16.57
C ALA A 78 -12.99 -1.66 -15.97
N MET A 79 -13.16 -0.89 -14.90
CA MET A 79 -14.45 -0.72 -14.21
C MET A 79 -15.46 0.01 -15.08
N ASN A 80 -15.05 0.98 -15.92
CA ASN A 80 -15.92 1.63 -16.88
C ASN A 80 -16.43 0.67 -17.97
N LEU A 81 -15.71 -0.41 -18.23
CA LEU A 81 -16.14 -1.52 -19.07
C LEU A 81 -16.87 -2.63 -18.27
N ASN A 82 -17.29 -2.34 -17.05
CA ASN A 82 -17.96 -3.27 -16.12
C ASN A 82 -17.14 -4.54 -15.82
N LYS A 83 -15.81 -4.46 -15.83
CA LYS A 83 -14.94 -5.59 -15.47
C LYS A 83 -14.65 -5.57 -13.97
N HIS A 84 -14.66 -6.74 -13.34
CA HIS A 84 -14.21 -6.90 -11.96
C HIS A 84 -12.70 -6.66 -11.85
N VAL A 85 -12.23 -6.11 -10.73
CA VAL A 85 -10.82 -5.76 -10.59
C VAL A 85 -10.21 -6.25 -9.28
N TYR A 86 -9.02 -6.82 -9.39
CA TYR A 86 -8.09 -7.05 -8.29
C TYR A 86 -6.90 -6.12 -8.49
N VAL A 87 -6.64 -5.22 -7.56
CA VAL A 87 -5.57 -4.22 -7.70
C VAL A 87 -4.54 -4.42 -6.61
N GLN A 88 -3.26 -4.49 -6.96
CA GLN A 88 -2.19 -4.55 -5.98
C GLN A 88 -2.18 -3.32 -5.06
N LYS A 89 -1.61 -3.50 -3.89
CA LYS A 89 -1.49 -2.47 -2.86
C LYS A 89 -0.31 -1.51 -3.17
N PRO A 90 -0.47 -0.23 -2.78
CA PRO A 90 -1.73 0.44 -2.48
C PRO A 90 -2.64 0.48 -3.71
N ILE A 91 -3.98 0.50 -3.53
CA ILE A 91 -4.86 0.47 -4.71
C ILE A 91 -4.64 1.65 -5.65
N THR A 92 -4.04 2.74 -5.17
CA THR A 92 -3.76 3.95 -5.94
C THR A 92 -2.50 4.66 -5.47
N HIS A 93 -2.04 5.57 -6.30
CA HIS A 93 -0.85 6.38 -6.08
C HIS A 93 -1.11 7.64 -5.21
N ASN A 94 -2.34 8.14 -5.15
CA ASN A 94 -2.73 9.31 -4.37
C ASN A 94 -4.14 9.14 -3.79
N ILE A 95 -4.49 10.03 -2.84
CA ILE A 95 -5.72 9.95 -2.07
C ILE A 95 -6.96 10.15 -2.95
N ARG A 96 -6.93 11.10 -3.88
CA ARG A 96 -8.08 11.38 -4.78
C ARG A 96 -8.44 10.17 -5.63
N GLU A 97 -7.44 9.48 -6.14
CA GLU A 97 -7.65 8.23 -6.89
C GLU A 97 -8.30 7.15 -6.03
N ALA A 98 -7.92 7.02 -4.74
CA ALA A 98 -8.49 6.00 -3.85
C ALA A 98 -9.99 6.26 -3.63
N ARG A 99 -10.38 7.50 -3.41
CA ARG A 99 -11.78 7.90 -3.32
C ARG A 99 -12.53 7.61 -4.62
N LEU A 100 -11.96 8.00 -5.76
CA LEU A 100 -12.54 7.76 -7.08
C LEU A 100 -12.81 6.28 -7.33
N LEU A 101 -11.83 5.41 -7.07
CA LEU A 101 -12.00 3.96 -7.28
C LEU A 101 -13.08 3.38 -6.36
N THR A 102 -13.16 3.85 -5.12
CA THR A 102 -14.18 3.41 -4.16
C THR A 102 -15.60 3.76 -4.64
N GLU A 103 -15.79 4.99 -5.11
CA GLU A 103 -17.07 5.48 -5.60
C GLU A 103 -17.45 4.81 -6.92
N LEU A 104 -16.51 4.69 -7.85
CA LEU A 104 -16.73 4.05 -9.16
C LEU A 104 -17.09 2.56 -9.02
N ALA A 105 -16.47 1.84 -8.07
CA ALA A 105 -16.80 0.44 -7.82
C ALA A 105 -18.28 0.25 -7.40
N ARG A 106 -18.79 1.17 -6.60
CA ARG A 106 -20.21 1.19 -6.18
C ARG A 106 -21.13 1.53 -7.36
N GLU A 107 -20.76 2.57 -8.13
CA GLU A 107 -21.52 3.01 -9.31
C GLU A 107 -21.65 1.89 -10.35
N LYS A 108 -20.53 1.27 -10.71
CA LYS A 108 -20.47 0.20 -11.73
C LYS A 108 -20.92 -1.15 -11.19
N LYS A 109 -21.14 -1.29 -9.87
CA LYS A 109 -21.55 -2.54 -9.23
C LYS A 109 -20.59 -3.70 -9.56
N VAL A 110 -19.29 -3.43 -9.56
CA VAL A 110 -18.25 -4.42 -9.81
C VAL A 110 -17.63 -4.94 -8.54
N VAL A 111 -17.23 -6.20 -8.55
CA VAL A 111 -16.51 -6.83 -7.43
C VAL A 111 -15.06 -6.42 -7.48
N THR A 112 -14.55 -5.92 -6.35
CA THR A 112 -13.20 -5.37 -6.23
C THR A 112 -12.45 -6.00 -5.07
N GLN A 113 -11.12 -6.10 -5.16
CA GLN A 113 -10.25 -6.49 -4.05
C GLN A 113 -8.87 -5.86 -4.17
N MET A 114 -8.32 -5.39 -3.03
CA MET A 114 -6.93 -4.97 -2.93
C MET A 114 -6.01 -6.15 -2.66
N GLY A 115 -4.79 -6.11 -3.19
CA GLY A 115 -3.77 -7.14 -3.03
C GLY A 115 -2.99 -7.11 -1.71
N ASN A 116 -3.65 -6.87 -0.57
CA ASN A 116 -3.07 -7.04 0.77
C ASN A 116 -3.42 -8.44 1.34
N GLN A 117 -2.80 -9.46 0.80
CA GLN A 117 -3.16 -10.87 0.99
C GLN A 117 -3.26 -11.31 2.45
N GLY A 118 -2.43 -10.73 3.33
CA GLY A 118 -2.48 -10.96 4.77
C GLY A 118 -3.84 -10.62 5.41
N GLY A 119 -4.65 -9.77 4.78
CA GLY A 119 -6.03 -9.50 5.19
C GLY A 119 -6.94 -10.74 5.18
N SER A 120 -6.53 -11.82 4.50
CA SER A 120 -7.21 -13.13 4.52
C SER A 120 -6.60 -14.14 5.51
N ASN A 121 -5.58 -13.75 6.29
CA ASN A 121 -4.97 -14.62 7.30
C ASN A 121 -5.96 -14.89 8.45
N PRO A 122 -6.28 -16.17 8.74
CA PRO A 122 -7.24 -16.53 9.79
C PRO A 122 -6.84 -16.08 11.19
N LEU A 123 -5.56 -15.85 11.46
CA LEU A 123 -5.09 -15.34 12.76
C LEU A 123 -5.55 -13.91 13.07
N LEU A 124 -5.98 -13.16 12.06
CA LEU A 124 -6.65 -11.87 12.29
C LEU A 124 -7.90 -12.00 13.17
N ASN A 125 -8.61 -13.13 13.05
CA ASN A 125 -9.80 -13.39 13.90
C ASN A 125 -9.43 -13.50 15.39
N MET A 126 -8.23 -13.99 15.69
CA MET A 126 -7.74 -14.04 17.08
C MET A 126 -7.46 -12.64 17.63
N VAL A 127 -6.73 -11.83 16.85
CA VAL A 127 -6.48 -10.42 17.21
C VAL A 127 -7.81 -9.67 17.38
N GLN A 128 -8.77 -9.90 16.48
CA GLN A 128 -10.12 -9.31 16.58
C GLN A 128 -10.82 -9.72 17.87
N LYS A 129 -10.77 -11.00 18.25
CA LYS A 129 -11.37 -11.49 19.51
C LYS A 129 -10.76 -10.81 20.73
N TRP A 130 -9.44 -10.63 20.78
CA TRP A 130 -8.77 -9.92 21.87
C TRP A 130 -9.21 -8.45 21.96
N VAL A 131 -9.35 -7.78 20.82
CA VAL A 131 -9.86 -6.41 20.77
C VAL A 131 -11.33 -6.34 21.23
N ASP A 132 -12.18 -7.18 20.69
CA ASP A 132 -13.63 -7.21 20.99
C ASP A 132 -13.89 -7.54 22.48
N SER A 133 -13.10 -8.44 23.07
CA SER A 133 -13.17 -8.77 24.51
C SER A 133 -12.56 -7.68 25.40
N LYS A 134 -11.93 -6.65 24.82
CA LYS A 134 -11.25 -5.58 25.55
C LYS A 134 -10.19 -6.11 26.54
N VAL A 135 -9.53 -7.21 26.22
CA VAL A 135 -8.59 -7.88 27.13
C VAL A 135 -7.43 -6.96 27.54
N VAL A 136 -6.94 -6.10 26.62
CA VAL A 136 -5.91 -5.07 26.90
C VAL A 136 -6.51 -3.73 27.38
N GLY A 137 -7.82 -3.63 27.62
CA GLY A 137 -8.48 -2.38 27.92
C GLY A 137 -8.63 -1.47 26.70
N LYS A 138 -8.77 -0.15 26.93
CA LYS A 138 -8.79 0.85 25.85
C LYS A 138 -7.41 0.96 25.22
N ILE A 139 -7.34 0.83 23.92
CA ILE A 139 -6.09 1.03 23.15
C ILE A 139 -5.97 2.51 22.84
N THR A 140 -4.88 3.12 23.30
CA THR A 140 -4.60 4.55 23.10
C THR A 140 -3.45 4.80 22.14
N LYS A 141 -2.57 3.79 21.96
CA LYS A 141 -1.39 3.91 21.12
C LYS A 141 -1.21 2.68 20.24
N VAL A 142 -0.86 2.93 18.99
CA VAL A 142 -0.46 1.90 18.02
C VAL A 142 0.90 2.27 17.45
N GLN A 143 1.82 1.32 17.45
CA GLN A 143 3.14 1.49 16.87
C GLN A 143 3.33 0.49 15.74
N VAL A 144 3.64 0.99 14.55
CA VAL A 144 3.84 0.20 13.34
C VAL A 144 5.22 0.54 12.78
N TRP A 145 5.99 -0.46 12.40
CA TRP A 145 7.33 -0.21 11.84
C TRP A 145 7.73 -1.25 10.82
N THR A 146 8.69 -0.86 9.96
CA THR A 146 9.28 -1.73 8.95
C THR A 146 10.77 -1.48 8.79
N ASN A 147 11.49 -2.51 8.36
CA ASN A 147 12.90 -2.38 7.94
C ASN A 147 13.06 -1.87 6.49
N ARG A 148 11.94 -1.64 5.78
CA ARG A 148 11.98 -1.05 4.44
C ARG A 148 12.41 0.42 4.53
N PRO A 149 13.00 0.97 3.43
CA PRO A 149 13.11 0.43 2.07
C PRO A 149 14.27 -0.56 1.88
N VAL A 150 14.11 -1.51 0.94
CA VAL A 150 15.19 -2.35 0.39
C VAL A 150 15.53 -1.97 -1.05
N TRP A 151 15.05 -0.82 -1.47
CA TRP A 151 15.33 -0.12 -2.73
C TRP A 151 15.88 1.26 -2.43
N PRO A 152 16.50 1.94 -3.43
CA PRO A 152 17.06 3.27 -3.22
C PRO A 152 16.00 4.29 -2.80
N GLN A 153 16.21 4.92 -1.65
CA GLN A 153 15.49 6.11 -1.16
C GLN A 153 16.49 7.10 -0.55
N GLY A 154 16.14 8.38 -0.54
CA GLY A 154 17.01 9.43 -0.04
C GLY A 154 18.18 9.75 -0.96
N ILE A 155 18.11 9.36 -2.22
CA ILE A 155 19.11 9.65 -3.25
C ILE A 155 18.48 10.37 -4.44
N GLN A 156 19.31 11.12 -5.17
CA GLN A 156 18.89 11.77 -6.41
C GLN A 156 18.44 10.72 -7.45
N MET A 157 17.44 11.08 -8.24
CA MET A 157 17.01 10.24 -9.35
C MET A 157 18.18 10.03 -10.32
N PRO A 158 18.42 8.79 -10.79
CA PRO A 158 19.45 8.56 -11.80
C PRO A 158 19.25 9.44 -13.02
N LYS A 159 20.34 9.87 -13.63
CA LYS A 159 20.28 10.65 -14.87
C LYS A 159 19.71 9.81 -16.00
N PRO A 160 18.86 10.38 -16.86
CA PRO A 160 18.37 9.70 -18.06
C PRO A 160 19.51 9.18 -18.94
N ASN A 161 19.32 7.98 -19.50
CA ASN A 161 20.26 7.37 -20.43
C ASN A 161 19.56 6.41 -21.40
N GLU A 162 19.20 6.91 -22.59
CA GLU A 162 18.50 6.14 -23.62
C GLU A 162 19.29 4.92 -24.11
N SER A 163 20.64 4.96 -24.09
CA SER A 163 21.45 3.83 -24.52
C SER A 163 21.35 2.60 -23.60
N MET A 164 20.85 2.78 -22.38
CA MET A 164 20.64 1.71 -21.41
C MET A 164 19.20 1.14 -21.44
N LYS A 165 18.32 1.70 -22.29
CA LYS A 165 16.94 1.21 -22.38
C LYS A 165 16.92 -0.20 -22.97
N PRO A 166 16.32 -1.20 -22.30
CA PRO A 166 16.09 -2.50 -22.89
C PRO A 166 15.27 -2.38 -24.18
N GLU A 167 15.69 -3.06 -25.25
CA GLU A 167 15.03 -2.98 -26.57
C GLU A 167 13.55 -3.33 -26.50
N ALA A 168 13.21 -4.35 -25.73
CA ALA A 168 11.83 -4.84 -25.60
C ALA A 168 10.97 -4.05 -24.59
N LEU A 169 11.53 -3.05 -23.88
CA LEU A 169 10.77 -2.26 -22.93
C LEU A 169 10.05 -1.11 -23.63
N ASN A 170 8.73 -1.11 -23.55
CA ASN A 170 7.92 0.04 -23.97
C ASN A 170 7.92 1.09 -22.86
N TRP A 171 8.88 2.02 -22.89
CA TRP A 171 9.07 3.03 -21.88
C TRP A 171 7.94 4.05 -21.80
N ASP A 172 7.34 4.40 -22.94
CA ASP A 172 6.19 5.32 -22.97
C ASP A 172 4.99 4.77 -22.20
N LEU A 173 4.64 3.51 -22.45
CA LEU A 173 3.57 2.82 -21.72
C LEU A 173 3.95 2.54 -20.26
N TRP A 174 5.26 2.35 -19.98
CA TRP A 174 5.72 2.22 -18.59
C TRP A 174 5.54 3.52 -17.81
N LEU A 175 5.87 4.67 -18.39
CA LEU A 175 5.62 5.99 -17.79
C LEU A 175 4.12 6.20 -17.56
N GLY A 176 3.28 5.72 -18.45
CA GLY A 176 1.82 5.80 -18.28
C GLY A 176 1.36 7.24 -18.00
N PRO A 177 0.67 7.47 -16.85
CA PRO A 177 0.18 8.79 -16.46
C PRO A 177 1.25 9.75 -15.92
N ALA A 178 2.47 9.28 -15.65
CA ALA A 178 3.56 10.12 -15.17
C ALA A 178 4.05 11.07 -16.28
N LYS A 179 4.70 12.16 -15.88
CA LYS A 179 5.26 13.13 -16.83
C LYS A 179 6.25 12.44 -17.79
N GLU A 180 6.18 12.81 -19.05
CA GLU A 180 7.10 12.31 -20.06
C GLU A 180 8.53 12.65 -19.69
N LYS A 181 9.40 11.64 -19.72
CA LYS A 181 10.83 11.72 -19.43
C LYS A 181 11.59 10.72 -20.30
N PRO A 182 12.83 11.03 -20.70
CA PRO A 182 13.70 10.04 -21.32
C PRO A 182 13.93 8.84 -20.39
N PHE A 183 14.34 7.71 -20.96
CA PHE A 183 14.59 6.51 -20.17
C PHE A 183 15.54 6.77 -19.01
N THR A 184 15.09 6.42 -17.82
CA THR A 184 15.84 6.53 -16.57
C THR A 184 16.22 5.14 -16.10
N PRO A 185 17.52 4.79 -16.08
CA PRO A 185 17.96 3.46 -15.68
C PRO A 185 17.63 3.16 -14.22
N ASN A 186 17.55 1.89 -13.88
CA ASN A 186 17.31 1.37 -12.53
C ASN A 186 15.91 1.65 -11.95
N MET A 187 14.97 2.26 -12.69
CA MET A 187 13.57 2.40 -12.24
C MET A 187 12.84 1.08 -12.38
N HIS A 188 12.75 0.56 -13.59
CA HIS A 188 12.20 -0.76 -13.89
C HIS A 188 13.24 -1.85 -13.55
N PRO A 189 12.83 -3.00 -12.99
CA PRO A 189 11.46 -3.41 -12.67
C PRO A 189 11.01 -3.12 -11.23
N PHE A 190 11.88 -2.63 -10.33
CA PHE A 190 11.60 -2.67 -8.89
C PHE A 190 11.82 -1.34 -8.17
N ASN A 191 12.87 -0.59 -8.50
CA ASN A 191 13.33 0.56 -7.71
C ASN A 191 12.46 1.82 -7.86
N TRP A 192 11.52 1.85 -8.81
CA TRP A 192 10.57 2.94 -9.03
C TRP A 192 9.86 3.39 -7.72
N ARG A 193 9.78 2.51 -6.74
CA ARG A 193 9.16 2.76 -5.42
C ARG A 193 9.76 3.95 -4.67
N GLY A 194 11.02 4.27 -4.92
CA GLY A 194 11.76 5.33 -4.24
C GLY A 194 11.46 6.75 -4.73
N TRP A 195 10.65 6.94 -5.78
CA TRP A 195 10.36 8.24 -6.35
C TRP A 195 8.87 8.49 -6.52
N TRP A 196 8.43 9.68 -6.09
CA TRP A 196 7.03 10.07 -6.03
C TRP A 196 6.29 10.11 -7.36
N ASP A 197 6.98 10.16 -8.49
CA ASP A 197 6.35 10.08 -9.81
C ASP A 197 5.76 8.69 -10.09
N TYR A 198 6.29 7.66 -9.46
CA TYR A 198 5.99 6.26 -9.79
C TYR A 198 5.52 5.42 -8.61
N GLY A 199 6.05 5.68 -7.42
CA GLY A 199 5.82 4.89 -6.22
C GLY A 199 5.37 5.70 -5.03
N THR A 200 5.12 4.98 -3.95
CA THR A 200 4.58 5.51 -2.70
C THR A 200 5.51 5.28 -1.50
N GLY A 201 6.78 4.94 -1.77
CA GLY A 201 7.81 4.71 -0.76
C GLY A 201 7.54 3.52 0.15
N ALA A 202 8.31 3.44 1.23
CA ALA A 202 8.20 2.35 2.21
C ALA A 202 6.81 2.28 2.86
N LEU A 203 6.21 3.44 3.16
CA LEU A 203 4.89 3.50 3.77
C LEU A 203 3.81 2.92 2.84
N GLY A 204 3.73 3.34 1.57
CA GLY A 204 2.74 2.82 0.64
C GLY A 204 2.95 1.33 0.33
N ASP A 205 4.22 0.92 0.18
CA ASP A 205 4.54 -0.49 -0.12
C ASP A 205 4.18 -1.43 1.03
N VAL A 206 4.42 -1.07 2.30
CA VAL A 206 4.27 -1.97 3.46
C VAL A 206 3.12 -1.56 4.38
N GLY A 207 2.76 -0.28 4.44
CA GLY A 207 1.69 0.20 5.31
C GLY A 207 0.35 -0.50 5.09
N CYS A 208 0.01 -0.80 3.83
CA CYS A 208 -1.20 -1.55 3.52
C CYS A 208 -1.22 -3.00 4.06
N HIS A 209 -0.09 -3.53 4.49
CA HIS A 209 -0.01 -4.82 5.17
C HIS A 209 -0.09 -4.68 6.68
N LEU A 210 0.70 -3.78 7.26
CA LEU A 210 0.85 -3.69 8.72
C LEU A 210 -0.22 -2.81 9.37
N ILE A 211 -0.55 -1.66 8.77
CA ILE A 211 -1.63 -0.78 9.26
C ILE A 211 -3.00 -1.45 9.10
N ASP A 212 -3.16 -2.38 8.15
CA ASP A 212 -4.39 -3.17 8.00
C ASP A 212 -4.83 -3.84 9.30
N ILE A 213 -3.87 -4.32 10.11
CA ILE A 213 -4.18 -5.02 11.36
C ILE A 213 -4.95 -4.10 12.34
N PRO A 214 -4.39 -2.98 12.83
CA PRO A 214 -5.10 -2.08 13.71
C PRO A 214 -6.28 -1.37 13.02
N PHE A 215 -6.16 -1.05 11.73
CA PHE A 215 -7.25 -0.41 10.98
C PHE A 215 -8.51 -1.25 10.99
N ARG A 216 -8.39 -2.54 10.74
CA ARG A 216 -9.47 -3.53 10.73
C ARG A 216 -10.00 -3.81 12.12
N THR A 217 -9.11 -4.17 13.03
CA THR A 217 -9.51 -4.69 14.35
C THR A 217 -10.07 -3.59 15.25
N LEU A 218 -9.61 -2.36 15.12
CA LEU A 218 -10.10 -1.20 15.87
C LEU A 218 -11.23 -0.44 15.15
N GLY A 219 -11.57 -0.83 13.91
CA GLY A 219 -12.62 -0.18 13.13
C GLY A 219 -12.27 1.26 12.76
N LEU A 220 -10.99 1.53 12.49
CA LEU A 220 -10.52 2.86 12.11
C LEU A 220 -11.12 3.32 10.79
N LYS A 221 -11.15 4.62 10.61
CA LYS A 221 -11.55 5.30 9.38
C LYS A 221 -10.46 6.33 9.02
N TYR A 222 -10.85 7.51 8.59
CA TYR A 222 -9.89 8.56 8.26
C TYR A 222 -9.20 9.11 9.51
N PRO A 223 -7.89 9.38 9.46
CA PRO A 223 -7.21 10.13 10.51
C PRO A 223 -7.70 11.58 10.52
N LYS A 224 -7.62 12.24 11.67
CA LYS A 224 -7.95 13.66 11.85
C LYS A 224 -6.84 14.57 11.35
N ASP A 225 -5.62 14.10 11.49
CA ASP A 225 -4.40 14.83 11.17
C ASP A 225 -3.25 13.87 10.88
N ALA A 226 -2.20 14.44 10.30
CA ALA A 226 -0.93 13.76 10.07
C ALA A 226 0.24 14.71 10.32
N GLU A 227 1.29 14.22 10.95
CA GLU A 227 2.56 14.92 11.07
C GLU A 227 3.72 13.96 10.86
N CYS A 228 4.89 14.47 10.50
CA CYS A 228 6.04 13.61 10.27
C CYS A 228 7.39 14.29 10.59
N SER A 229 8.39 13.44 10.74
CA SER A 229 9.81 13.80 10.59
C SER A 229 10.45 12.82 9.61
N VAL A 230 11.50 13.27 8.92
CA VAL A 230 12.20 12.46 7.92
C VAL A 230 13.70 12.46 8.17
N GLY A 231 14.35 11.36 7.85
CA GLY A 231 15.80 11.27 7.82
C GLY A 231 16.40 12.12 6.71
N SER A 232 17.60 12.66 6.94
CA SER A 232 18.35 13.45 5.97
C SER A 232 19.64 12.73 5.58
N VAL A 233 20.04 12.88 4.31
CA VAL A 233 21.31 12.39 3.79
C VAL A 233 22.24 13.58 3.59
N PHE A 234 23.49 13.43 3.98
CA PHE A 234 24.54 14.43 3.80
C PHE A 234 25.64 13.85 2.89
N THR A 235 25.75 14.39 1.69
CA THR A 235 26.86 14.12 0.77
C THR A 235 27.96 15.18 0.86
N LYS A 236 27.61 16.35 1.43
CA LYS A 236 28.52 17.46 1.75
C LYS A 236 28.37 17.85 3.22
N MET A 237 29.47 18.19 3.88
CA MET A 237 29.48 18.64 5.27
C MET A 237 28.52 19.82 5.48
N TRP A 238 27.68 19.74 6.51
CA TRP A 238 26.71 20.76 6.94
C TRP A 238 25.57 21.06 5.96
N THR A 239 25.49 20.37 4.82
CA THR A 239 24.46 20.62 3.80
C THR A 239 23.68 19.33 3.54
N PRO A 240 22.46 19.20 4.09
CA PRO A 240 21.61 18.05 3.79
C PRO A 240 21.17 18.10 2.32
N GLU A 241 21.08 16.93 1.71
CA GLU A 241 20.50 16.80 0.37
C GLU A 241 19.04 17.22 0.38
N TYR A 242 18.63 17.89 -0.68
CA TYR A 242 17.24 18.27 -0.92
C TYR A 242 16.70 17.50 -2.13
N ILE A 243 15.86 16.50 -1.87
CA ILE A 243 15.36 15.56 -2.87
C ILE A 243 13.83 15.51 -2.79
N PRO A 244 13.13 16.56 -3.24
CA PRO A 244 11.68 16.64 -3.14
C PRO A 244 10.95 15.64 -4.05
N GLU A 245 11.60 15.11 -5.09
CA GLU A 245 11.09 14.10 -6.01
C GLU A 245 11.22 12.66 -5.48
N GLY A 246 12.07 12.46 -4.47
CA GLY A 246 12.36 11.14 -3.90
C GLY A 246 11.78 10.94 -2.52
N CYS A 247 11.50 9.69 -2.19
CA CYS A 247 11.13 9.29 -0.84
C CYS A 247 12.34 9.39 0.09
N PRO A 248 12.16 9.81 1.36
CA PRO A 248 13.26 9.92 2.32
C PRO A 248 13.82 8.55 2.72
N PRO A 249 15.07 8.46 3.20
CA PRO A 249 15.69 7.20 3.59
C PRO A 249 15.01 6.57 4.82
N SER A 250 14.36 7.38 5.65
CA SER A 250 13.58 6.96 6.81
C SER A 250 12.55 8.02 7.16
N SER A 251 11.47 7.60 7.80
CA SER A 251 10.44 8.50 8.29
C SER A 251 9.85 8.04 9.62
N LEU A 252 9.34 9.01 10.39
CA LEU A 252 8.44 8.82 11.49
C LEU A 252 7.19 9.64 11.19
N ILE A 253 6.03 8.97 11.19
CA ILE A 253 4.74 9.59 10.91
C ILE A 253 3.82 9.33 12.09
N THR A 254 3.06 10.35 12.49
CA THR A 254 2.02 10.24 13.51
C THR A 254 0.68 10.58 12.90
N LEU A 255 -0.30 9.71 13.10
CA LEU A 255 -1.69 9.85 12.71
C LEU A 255 -2.57 9.79 13.95
N HIS A 256 -3.56 10.67 14.07
CA HIS A 256 -4.53 10.63 15.16
C HIS A 256 -5.91 10.26 14.65
N PHE A 257 -6.57 9.37 15.39
CA PHE A 257 -7.91 8.90 15.09
C PHE A 257 -8.87 9.19 16.25
N ASP A 258 -10.12 9.43 15.92
CA ASP A 258 -11.18 9.47 16.92
C ASP A 258 -11.47 8.08 17.50
N ALA A 259 -12.15 8.05 18.65
CA ALA A 259 -12.72 6.83 19.20
C ALA A 259 -13.65 6.17 18.18
N THR A 260 -13.73 4.84 18.24
CA THR A 260 -14.60 4.02 17.39
C THR A 260 -15.56 3.21 18.25
N GLU A 261 -16.54 2.56 17.64
CA GLU A 261 -17.43 1.62 18.34
C GLU A 261 -16.64 0.45 18.96
N LYS A 262 -15.55 0.02 18.30
CA LYS A 262 -14.69 -1.08 18.78
C LYS A 262 -13.70 -0.63 19.84
N ASN A 263 -13.25 0.61 19.81
CA ASN A 263 -12.31 1.18 20.77
C ASN A 263 -12.76 2.58 21.23
N PRO A 264 -13.32 2.70 22.47
CA PRO A 264 -13.92 3.95 22.96
C PRO A 264 -12.88 4.97 23.45
N SER A 265 -11.71 5.04 22.81
CA SER A 265 -10.65 6.01 23.11
C SER A 265 -10.02 6.50 21.80
N PRO A 266 -9.63 7.78 21.71
CA PRO A 266 -8.79 8.26 20.61
C PRO A 266 -7.48 7.48 20.54
N ILE A 267 -6.94 7.35 19.33
CA ILE A 267 -5.73 6.57 19.06
C ILE A 267 -4.67 7.45 18.41
N GLU A 268 -3.47 7.41 18.98
CA GLU A 268 -2.24 7.86 18.36
C GLU A 268 -1.59 6.65 17.64
N MET A 269 -1.45 6.72 16.33
CA MET A 269 -0.73 5.71 15.56
C MET A 269 0.57 6.29 15.04
N THR A 270 1.68 5.63 15.34
CA THR A 270 2.99 5.97 14.78
C THR A 270 3.42 4.92 13.76
N TRP A 271 3.94 5.38 12.64
CA TRP A 271 4.66 4.58 11.65
C TRP A 271 6.12 4.98 11.65
N THR A 272 7.01 4.00 11.57
CA THR A 272 8.43 4.24 11.31
C THR A 272 8.97 3.28 10.26
N ASP A 273 9.90 3.78 9.42
CA ASP A 273 10.58 3.01 8.40
C ASP A 273 12.08 3.30 8.39
N GLY A 274 12.82 2.71 7.44
CA GLY A 274 14.27 2.84 7.41
C GLY A 274 14.98 2.09 8.52
N GLY A 275 14.34 1.08 9.13
CA GLY A 275 14.89 0.30 10.23
C GLY A 275 14.73 0.93 11.61
N ILE A 276 14.02 2.06 11.72
CA ILE A 276 13.72 2.68 13.02
C ILE A 276 12.62 1.86 13.70
N ARG A 277 12.93 1.33 14.87
CA ARG A 277 11.99 0.51 15.68
C ARG A 277 11.53 1.31 16.91
N PRO A 278 10.32 1.04 17.42
CA PRO A 278 9.89 1.62 18.69
C PRO A 278 10.73 1.08 19.85
N PRO A 279 10.81 1.79 21.00
CA PRO A 279 11.38 1.26 22.21
C PRO A 279 10.73 -0.08 22.61
N HIS A 280 11.53 -1.00 23.13
CA HIS A 280 11.04 -2.29 23.58
C HIS A 280 10.19 -2.11 24.86
N PRO A 281 8.91 -2.52 24.87
CA PRO A 281 8.05 -2.37 26.05
C PRO A 281 8.53 -3.22 27.23
N SER A 282 8.52 -2.67 28.43
CA SER A 282 9.03 -3.35 29.64
C SER A 282 8.24 -4.59 30.05
N ILE A 283 6.96 -4.70 29.66
CA ILE A 283 6.13 -5.88 29.96
C ILE A 283 6.42 -7.06 29.00
N ILE A 284 7.10 -6.82 27.90
CA ILE A 284 7.51 -7.87 26.96
C ILE A 284 8.92 -8.35 27.41
N PRO A 285 9.13 -9.67 27.57
CA PRO A 285 10.43 -10.18 27.98
C PRO A 285 11.56 -9.70 27.05
N ALA A 286 12.68 -9.27 27.61
CA ALA A 286 13.78 -8.66 26.87
C ALA A 286 14.37 -9.55 25.77
N ASN A 287 14.23 -10.87 25.90
CA ASN A 287 14.64 -11.86 24.91
C ASN A 287 13.56 -12.15 23.84
N SER A 288 12.38 -11.54 23.94
CA SER A 288 11.32 -11.66 22.94
C SER A 288 11.43 -10.56 21.89
N ASP A 289 11.58 -10.92 20.62
CA ASP A 289 11.56 -9.92 19.55
C ASP A 289 10.11 -9.39 19.35
N ILE A 290 9.95 -8.08 19.39
CA ILE A 290 8.66 -7.41 19.17
C ILE A 290 8.22 -7.41 17.71
N GLY A 291 9.15 -7.57 16.76
CA GLY A 291 8.87 -7.59 15.31
C GLY A 291 9.09 -8.93 14.64
N GLY A 292 9.50 -9.92 15.42
CA GLY A 292 9.82 -11.26 14.94
C GLY A 292 11.19 -11.42 14.30
N PRO A 293 11.73 -12.64 14.37
CA PRO A 293 13.05 -12.94 13.85
C PRO A 293 13.09 -12.74 12.33
N GLY A 294 14.02 -11.92 11.87
CA GLY A 294 14.36 -11.75 10.46
C GLY A 294 13.49 -10.78 9.65
N SER A 295 12.27 -10.43 10.07
CA SER A 295 11.42 -9.51 9.30
C SER A 295 11.73 -8.04 9.58
N GLY A 296 12.07 -7.70 10.80
CA GLY A 296 12.22 -6.30 11.24
C GLY A 296 10.92 -5.48 11.20
N ASN A 297 9.79 -6.10 10.87
CA ASN A 297 8.46 -5.47 10.77
C ASN A 297 7.63 -5.81 12.01
N GLY A 298 6.73 -4.91 12.43
CA GLY A 298 5.83 -5.22 13.53
C GLY A 298 4.75 -4.20 13.78
N VAL A 299 3.82 -4.61 14.63
CA VAL A 299 2.70 -3.82 15.13
C VAL A 299 2.56 -4.08 16.63
N LEU A 300 2.52 -3.01 17.41
CA LEU A 300 2.11 -3.03 18.81
C LEU A 300 0.83 -2.23 18.98
N MET A 301 -0.19 -2.84 19.55
CA MET A 301 -1.41 -2.17 20.01
C MET A 301 -1.37 -2.10 21.52
N ILE A 302 -1.20 -0.90 22.07
CA ILE A 302 -0.91 -0.64 23.48
C ILE A 302 -2.19 -0.14 24.15
N GLY A 303 -2.69 -0.93 25.08
CA GLY A 303 -3.87 -0.63 25.87
C GLY A 303 -3.55 -0.43 27.36
N GLU A 304 -4.60 -0.11 28.13
CA GLU A 304 -4.50 0.16 29.58
C GLU A 304 -4.00 -1.05 30.39
N LYS A 305 -4.31 -2.27 29.94
CA LYS A 305 -4.06 -3.52 30.69
C LYS A 305 -2.99 -4.41 30.04
N GLY A 306 -2.46 -4.02 28.88
CA GLY A 306 -1.47 -4.84 28.19
C GLY A 306 -1.23 -4.44 26.76
N ILE A 307 -0.53 -5.30 26.02
CA ILE A 307 -0.08 -5.07 24.64
C ILE A 307 -0.42 -6.30 23.78
N ILE A 308 -0.93 -6.04 22.58
CA ILE A 308 -1.00 -7.04 21.50
C ILE A 308 0.15 -6.75 20.54
N SER A 309 1.02 -7.75 20.33
CA SER A 309 2.16 -7.70 19.41
C SER A 309 1.93 -8.66 18.24
N THR A 310 2.13 -8.19 17.00
CA THR A 310 1.92 -9.02 15.81
C THR A 310 2.57 -8.44 14.56
N ASN A 311 2.80 -9.31 13.56
CA ASN A 311 3.14 -8.92 12.18
C ASN A 311 2.49 -9.87 11.16
N ILE A 312 1.34 -10.43 11.50
CA ILE A 312 0.68 -11.52 10.76
C ILE A 312 0.42 -11.24 9.27
N ASN A 313 0.51 -10.02 8.82
CA ASN A 313 0.35 -9.64 7.42
C ASN A 313 1.68 -9.55 6.65
N ASP A 314 2.78 -9.90 7.29
CA ASP A 314 4.09 -9.95 6.64
C ASP A 314 4.30 -11.26 5.85
N SER A 315 5.31 -11.27 4.98
CA SER A 315 5.77 -12.46 4.24
C SER A 315 6.29 -13.58 5.15
N SER A 316 6.70 -13.23 6.36
CA SER A 316 7.09 -14.16 7.44
C SER A 316 6.22 -13.88 8.66
N PRO A 317 4.96 -14.30 8.63
CA PRO A 317 4.01 -13.94 9.66
C PRO A 317 4.40 -14.56 11.01
N LEU A 318 4.32 -13.76 12.06
CA LEU A 318 4.44 -14.21 13.44
C LEU A 318 3.05 -14.45 14.01
N THR A 319 2.97 -15.47 14.81
CA THR A 319 1.87 -15.69 15.72
C THR A 319 1.59 -14.45 16.55
N PRO A 320 0.34 -13.96 16.62
CA PRO A 320 -0.03 -12.87 17.51
C PRO A 320 0.29 -13.22 18.95
N LYS A 321 0.76 -12.24 19.71
CA LYS A 321 1.12 -12.39 21.12
C LYS A 321 0.39 -11.35 21.95
N LEU A 322 -0.15 -11.79 23.08
CA LEU A 322 -0.77 -10.96 24.09
C LEU A 322 0.10 -10.94 25.34
N TYR A 323 0.37 -9.76 25.87
CA TYR A 323 1.09 -9.55 27.12
C TYR A 323 0.25 -8.65 28.02
N LEU A 324 -0.12 -9.13 29.21
CA LEU A 324 -0.90 -8.36 30.18
C LEU A 324 -0.01 -7.85 31.32
N ASN A 325 -0.42 -6.75 31.93
CA ASN A 325 0.32 -6.09 33.01
C ASN A 325 0.43 -6.97 34.28
N ASP A 326 -0.44 -7.96 34.44
CA ASP A 326 -0.40 -8.94 35.54
C ASP A 326 0.58 -10.11 35.29
N GLY A 327 1.29 -10.07 34.17
CA GLY A 327 2.23 -11.12 33.75
C GLY A 327 1.62 -12.24 32.92
N THR A 328 0.30 -12.22 32.67
CA THR A 328 -0.34 -13.18 31.78
C THR A 328 0.15 -12.99 30.36
N THR A 329 0.45 -14.09 29.69
CA THR A 329 0.84 -14.10 28.26
C THR A 329 0.02 -15.15 27.52
N GLU A 330 -0.42 -14.81 26.30
CA GLU A 330 -1.12 -15.73 25.40
C GLU A 330 -0.48 -15.63 24.00
N PHE A 331 -0.29 -16.78 23.37
CA PHE A 331 0.28 -16.85 22.02
C PHE A 331 -0.75 -17.53 21.11
N GLY A 332 -0.91 -17.01 19.93
CA GLY A 332 -1.70 -17.68 18.90
C GLY A 332 -1.07 -19.02 18.50
N PRO A 333 -1.81 -19.89 17.83
CA PRO A 333 -1.30 -21.13 17.33
C PRO A 333 -0.18 -20.88 16.31
N GLU A 334 0.74 -21.83 16.16
CA GLU A 334 1.68 -21.80 15.05
C GLU A 334 0.92 -21.78 13.73
N ILE A 335 1.46 -21.01 12.78
CA ILE A 335 0.86 -20.93 11.45
C ILE A 335 1.24 -22.20 10.71
N GLU A 336 0.28 -23.12 10.59
CA GLU A 336 0.43 -24.22 9.66
C GLU A 336 0.62 -23.66 8.24
N LYS A 337 1.58 -24.24 7.49
CA LYS A 337 1.70 -23.92 6.06
C LYS A 337 0.36 -24.20 5.40
N ASN A 338 -0.39 -23.15 5.13
CA ASN A 338 -1.68 -23.28 4.49
C ASN A 338 -1.51 -23.93 3.11
N SER A 339 -2.35 -24.89 2.79
CA SER A 339 -2.39 -25.53 1.48
C SER A 339 -2.77 -24.53 0.35
N GLU A 340 -3.44 -23.44 0.69
CA GLU A 340 -3.83 -22.40 -0.26
C GLU A 340 -2.83 -21.22 -0.23
N PRO A 341 -2.17 -20.92 -1.37
CA PRO A 341 -1.28 -19.77 -1.46
C PRO A 341 -1.97 -18.47 -1.00
N GLU A 342 -1.26 -17.69 -0.19
CA GLU A 342 -1.74 -16.39 0.28
C GLU A 342 -3.14 -16.44 0.91
N TYR A 343 -3.45 -17.53 1.65
CA TYR A 343 -4.74 -17.74 2.34
C TYR A 343 -5.95 -17.73 1.40
N GLY A 344 -5.76 -18.08 0.13
CA GLY A 344 -6.81 -18.07 -0.88
C GLY A 344 -7.34 -16.68 -1.24
N HIS A 345 -6.59 -15.60 -0.97
CA HIS A 345 -7.04 -14.23 -1.11
C HIS A 345 -7.53 -13.90 -2.53
N GLN A 346 -6.74 -14.26 -3.56
CA GLN A 346 -7.15 -14.07 -4.97
C GLN A 346 -8.31 -15.00 -5.35
N ARG A 347 -8.33 -16.23 -4.81
CA ARG A 347 -9.38 -17.18 -5.10
C ARG A 347 -10.74 -16.71 -4.55
N LYS A 348 -10.78 -16.20 -3.32
CA LYS A 348 -12.00 -15.61 -2.74
C LYS A 348 -12.57 -14.48 -3.61
N TRP A 349 -11.69 -13.64 -4.17
CA TRP A 349 -12.12 -12.59 -5.10
C TRP A 349 -12.74 -13.17 -6.38
N VAL A 350 -12.13 -14.19 -6.98
CA VAL A 350 -12.69 -14.82 -8.19
C VAL A 350 -14.05 -15.47 -7.91
N ASP A 351 -14.18 -16.15 -6.76
CA ASP A 351 -15.46 -16.75 -6.36
C ASP A 351 -16.55 -15.68 -6.14
N ALA A 352 -16.18 -14.54 -5.54
CA ALA A 352 -17.06 -13.39 -5.42
C ALA A 352 -17.45 -12.77 -6.79
N CYS A 353 -16.51 -12.72 -7.75
CA CYS A 353 -16.83 -12.27 -9.11
C CYS A 353 -17.88 -13.16 -9.77
N LYS A 354 -17.79 -14.47 -9.60
CA LYS A 354 -18.77 -15.44 -10.13
C LYS A 354 -20.12 -15.33 -9.45
N ALA A 355 -20.13 -15.08 -8.14
CA ALA A 355 -21.36 -14.92 -7.36
C ALA A 355 -22.04 -13.56 -7.61
N GLY A 356 -21.28 -12.54 -7.97
CA GLY A 356 -21.77 -11.22 -8.35
C GLY A 356 -21.74 -10.18 -7.22
N PHE A 357 -21.99 -8.94 -7.60
CA PHE A 357 -22.00 -7.79 -6.70
C PHE A 357 -23.08 -7.93 -5.63
N LYS A 358 -22.72 -7.68 -4.34
CA LYS A 358 -23.55 -7.86 -3.15
C LYS A 358 -23.92 -9.31 -2.81
N SER A 359 -23.34 -10.32 -3.49
CA SER A 359 -23.44 -11.70 -3.02
C SER A 359 -22.81 -11.88 -1.63
N LYS A 360 -23.06 -13.03 -0.99
CA LYS A 360 -22.41 -13.38 0.28
C LYS A 360 -20.88 -13.37 0.14
N GLU A 361 -20.38 -13.98 -0.91
CA GLU A 361 -18.95 -14.07 -1.24
C GLU A 361 -18.32 -12.68 -1.41
N HIS A 362 -19.03 -11.74 -2.06
CA HIS A 362 -18.57 -10.35 -2.20
C HIS A 362 -18.53 -9.63 -0.85
N LEU A 363 -19.57 -9.77 -0.02
CA LEU A 363 -19.64 -9.11 1.28
C LEU A 363 -18.63 -9.68 2.31
N GLU A 364 -18.17 -10.91 2.11
CA GLU A 364 -17.15 -11.56 2.93
C GLU A 364 -15.71 -11.24 2.47
N LEU A 365 -15.53 -10.51 1.36
CA LEU A 365 -14.20 -10.07 0.93
C LEU A 365 -13.57 -9.13 1.97
N THR A 366 -12.35 -9.47 2.36
CA THR A 366 -11.66 -8.73 3.42
C THR A 366 -11.10 -7.39 2.98
N SER A 367 -10.98 -7.15 1.67
CA SER A 367 -10.31 -5.97 1.13
C SER A 367 -10.97 -5.41 -0.12
N SER A 368 -12.33 -5.47 -0.18
CA SER A 368 -13.10 -4.75 -1.20
C SER A 368 -12.78 -3.26 -1.15
N PHE A 369 -13.02 -2.51 -2.22
CA PHE A 369 -12.68 -1.08 -2.24
C PHE A 369 -13.45 -0.24 -1.22
N ASP A 370 -14.59 -0.70 -0.73
CA ASP A 370 -15.29 -0.08 0.40
C ASP A 370 -14.46 -0.06 1.68
N TYR A 371 -13.59 -1.04 1.85
CA TYR A 371 -12.61 -1.14 2.94
C TYR A 371 -11.24 -0.59 2.52
N ALA A 372 -10.74 -1.02 1.37
CA ALA A 372 -9.38 -0.73 0.92
C ALA A 372 -9.18 0.73 0.51
N GLY A 373 -10.23 1.42 0.04
CA GLY A 373 -10.18 2.84 -0.27
C GLY A 373 -9.84 3.69 0.96
N PRO A 374 -10.67 3.71 2.00
CA PRO A 374 -10.37 4.42 3.24
C PRO A 374 -9.03 4.04 3.88
N MET A 375 -8.64 2.78 3.82
CA MET A 375 -7.34 2.33 4.32
C MET A 375 -6.19 2.89 3.48
N THR A 376 -6.29 2.86 2.16
CA THR A 376 -5.28 3.45 1.27
C THR A 376 -5.19 4.97 1.47
N GLU A 377 -6.31 5.68 1.62
CA GLU A 377 -6.31 7.10 1.95
C GLU A 377 -5.56 7.36 3.27
N THR A 378 -5.78 6.54 4.30
CA THR A 378 -5.07 6.63 5.59
C THR A 378 -3.56 6.45 5.44
N VAL A 379 -3.12 5.44 4.70
CA VAL A 379 -1.69 5.20 4.42
C VAL A 379 -1.10 6.40 3.65
N LEU A 380 -1.77 6.87 2.61
CA LEU A 380 -1.28 7.95 1.77
C LEU A 380 -1.32 9.33 2.45
N MET A 381 -2.07 9.50 3.54
CA MET A 381 -1.98 10.68 4.41
C MET A 381 -0.57 10.86 4.99
N GLY A 382 0.11 9.78 5.35
CA GLY A 382 1.50 9.83 5.77
C GLY A 382 2.43 10.31 4.65
N ASN A 383 2.23 9.82 3.42
CA ASN A 383 2.99 10.29 2.25
C ASN A 383 2.73 11.78 1.94
N LEU A 384 1.48 12.24 2.11
CA LEU A 384 1.15 13.65 1.97
C LEU A 384 1.91 14.49 3.00
N ALA A 385 1.99 14.04 4.26
CA ALA A 385 2.76 14.70 5.30
C ALA A 385 4.26 14.76 4.94
N ILE A 386 4.85 13.65 4.49
CA ILE A 386 6.27 13.58 4.07
C ILE A 386 6.55 14.55 2.91
N ARG A 387 5.72 14.55 1.87
CA ARG A 387 5.88 15.44 0.72
C ARG A 387 5.75 16.91 1.11
N SER A 388 4.78 17.22 1.97
CA SER A 388 4.59 18.57 2.49
C SER A 388 5.79 19.03 3.34
N TYR A 389 6.37 18.13 4.14
CA TYR A 389 7.55 18.41 4.98
C TYR A 389 8.74 18.97 4.18
N MET A 390 8.82 18.63 2.89
CA MET A 390 9.87 19.10 1.98
C MET A 390 9.56 20.45 1.33
N LEU A 391 8.36 21.03 1.52
CA LEU A 391 8.02 22.32 0.98
C LEU A 391 8.84 23.45 1.62
N ARG A 392 9.51 24.23 0.78
CA ARG A 392 10.33 25.35 1.19
C ARG A 392 10.18 26.55 0.26
N LYS A 393 10.40 27.73 0.79
CA LYS A 393 10.44 28.97 0.02
C LYS A 393 11.68 29.78 0.36
N GLN A 394 12.15 30.57 -0.58
CA GLN A 394 13.29 31.45 -0.36
C GLN A 394 12.83 32.67 0.44
N ASN A 395 13.56 33.03 1.48
CA ASN A 395 13.31 34.20 2.29
C ASN A 395 14.04 35.45 1.70
N SER A 396 13.82 36.60 2.28
CA SER A 396 14.44 37.88 1.85
C SER A 396 15.98 37.90 1.90
N LYS A 397 16.60 36.97 2.63
CA LYS A 397 18.06 36.82 2.74
C LYS A 397 18.62 35.77 1.78
N GLY A 398 17.81 35.26 0.84
CA GLY A 398 18.20 34.23 -0.12
C GLY A 398 18.32 32.81 0.46
N ARG A 399 17.94 32.61 1.74
CA ARG A 399 17.93 31.29 2.39
C ARG A 399 16.59 30.61 2.19
N PHE A 400 16.57 29.27 2.25
CA PHE A 400 15.35 28.50 2.16
C PHE A 400 14.79 28.18 3.55
N ASP A 401 13.53 28.53 3.77
CA ASP A 401 12.78 28.21 4.98
C ASP A 401 11.73 27.14 4.67
N PHE A 402 11.73 26.07 5.46
CA PHE A 402 10.71 25.01 5.40
C PHE A 402 9.48 25.47 6.17
N PHE A 403 8.37 25.72 5.49
CA PHE A 403 7.17 26.31 6.08
C PHE A 403 6.06 25.31 6.42
N ALA A 404 6.19 24.06 5.96
CA ALA A 404 5.16 23.01 6.05
C ALA A 404 5.51 21.88 7.05
N ARG A 405 6.56 22.06 7.86
CA ARG A 405 6.97 21.13 8.93
C ARG A 405 6.07 21.29 10.15
N LYS A 406 4.83 20.92 10.01
CA LYS A 406 3.79 21.06 11.03
C LYS A 406 2.71 20.00 10.84
N LYS A 407 1.87 19.82 11.87
CA LYS A 407 0.69 18.96 11.81
C LYS A 407 -0.27 19.44 10.72
N LEU A 408 -0.69 18.56 9.85
CA LEU A 408 -1.66 18.79 8.78
C LEU A 408 -3.04 18.33 9.26
N ILE A 409 -4.02 19.19 9.21
CA ILE A 409 -5.40 18.89 9.62
C ILE A 409 -6.19 18.43 8.41
N TRP A 410 -6.75 17.23 8.50
CA TRP A 410 -7.45 16.57 7.41
C TRP A 410 -8.96 16.70 7.50
N ASP A 411 -9.58 17.15 6.42
CA ASP A 411 -11.01 17.05 6.18
C ASP A 411 -11.28 15.88 5.22
N GLY A 412 -11.53 14.70 5.78
CA GLY A 412 -11.77 13.48 5.00
C GLY A 412 -13.05 13.53 4.17
N LYS A 413 -14.05 14.35 4.52
CA LYS A 413 -15.25 14.53 3.73
C LYS A 413 -14.97 15.28 2.43
N ASN A 414 -14.20 16.34 2.51
CA ASN A 414 -13.89 17.21 1.36
C ASN A 414 -12.54 16.90 0.72
N ILE A 415 -11.84 15.88 1.19
CA ILE A 415 -10.55 15.39 0.68
C ILE A 415 -9.52 16.53 0.59
N LYS A 416 -9.29 17.24 1.69
CA LYS A 416 -8.36 18.36 1.73
C LYS A 416 -7.69 18.59 3.08
N ILE A 417 -6.52 19.20 3.03
CA ILE A 417 -5.84 19.79 4.18
C ILE A 417 -6.42 21.18 4.40
N THR A 418 -6.85 21.47 5.64
CA THR A 418 -7.56 22.72 5.96
C THR A 418 -6.65 23.82 6.47
N ASN A 419 -5.46 23.50 6.99
CA ASN A 419 -4.55 24.45 7.63
C ASN A 419 -3.27 24.76 6.84
N LEU A 420 -3.14 24.20 5.61
CA LEU A 420 -2.01 24.43 4.71
C LEU A 420 -2.44 24.15 3.26
N GLU A 421 -2.78 25.21 2.51
CA GLU A 421 -3.29 25.07 1.14
C GLU A 421 -2.27 24.39 0.20
N GLU A 422 -0.99 24.73 0.34
CA GLU A 422 0.07 24.19 -0.52
C GLU A 422 0.24 22.67 -0.39
N ALA A 423 -0.21 22.05 0.71
CA ALA A 423 -0.21 20.60 0.87
C ALA A 423 -1.23 19.92 -0.04
N ASN A 424 -2.30 20.63 -0.44
CA ASN A 424 -3.37 20.04 -1.27
C ASN A 424 -2.91 19.62 -2.67
N GLN A 425 -1.78 20.15 -3.17
CA GLN A 425 -1.18 19.69 -4.41
C GLN A 425 -0.82 18.19 -4.39
N PHE A 426 -0.64 17.59 -3.21
CA PHE A 426 -0.26 16.18 -3.04
C PHE A 426 -1.45 15.23 -2.81
N VAL A 427 -2.66 15.78 -2.67
CA VAL A 427 -3.90 14.99 -2.54
C VAL A 427 -4.24 14.25 -3.83
N GLY A 428 -3.92 14.86 -4.97
CA GLY A 428 -4.04 14.30 -6.31
C GLY A 428 -2.75 14.46 -7.10
N ARG A 429 -2.84 14.36 -8.41
CA ARG A 429 -1.75 14.64 -9.35
C ARG A 429 -2.26 15.15 -10.68
N GLU A 430 -1.37 15.74 -11.46
CA GLU A 430 -1.59 15.99 -12.88
C GLU A 430 -1.31 14.72 -13.69
N TYR A 431 -2.11 14.50 -14.72
CA TYR A 431 -1.94 13.36 -15.63
C TYR A 431 -1.29 13.82 -16.93
N ARG A 432 -0.44 12.97 -17.50
CA ARG A 432 0.03 13.14 -18.86
C ARG A 432 -1.17 13.04 -19.82
N LYS A 433 -1.16 13.86 -20.88
CA LYS A 433 -2.22 13.89 -21.90
C LYS A 433 -2.54 12.49 -22.44
N GLY A 434 -3.84 12.13 -22.43
CA GLY A 434 -4.34 10.83 -22.84
C GLY A 434 -4.30 9.74 -21.76
N TRP A 435 -4.00 10.14 -20.50
CA TRP A 435 -4.01 9.25 -19.32
C TRP A 435 -4.92 9.77 -18.19
N GLU A 436 -5.70 10.81 -18.46
CA GLU A 436 -6.66 11.40 -17.52
C GLU A 436 -7.74 10.37 -17.13
N ILE A 437 -8.25 10.43 -15.91
CA ILE A 437 -9.26 9.52 -15.36
C ILE A 437 -10.40 10.27 -14.69
#